data_b755aa8adebfbb5e202ed22831c2c8ea
#
_entry.id   b755aa8adebfbb5e202ed22831c2c8ea
#
_cell.length_a   1.000
_cell.length_b   1.000
_cell.length_c   1.000
_cell.angle_alpha   90.00
_cell.angle_beta   90.00
_cell.angle_gamma   90.00
#
_symmetry.space_group_name_H-M   'P 1'
#
loop_
_entity.id
_entity.type
_entity.pdbx_description
1 polymer ?
#
loop_
_entity_poly.entity_id
_entity_poly.type
_entity_poly.pdbx_seq_one_letter_code
_entity_poly.pdbx_strand_id
1 'polypeptide(L)'
;MHYIQHWKFKPGYHQKGAEKFLATGAPYAGAEMIGRYHAPGSLEGWILVKAEDPKALYEHAAEWAEYLDWETIPVFTDEEAGPICAKIYG
;
A
#
# COMPACT_ATOMS: atom_id res chain seq x y z
N MET A 1 5.05 -12.03 2.75
CA MET A 1 5.44 -10.88 3.57
C MET A 1 4.41 -9.77 3.45
N HIS A 2 4.16 -9.08 4.54
CA HIS A 2 3.19 -7.97 4.55
C HIS A 2 3.88 -6.64 4.38
N TYR A 3 3.18 -5.72 3.71
CA TYR A 3 3.65 -4.35 3.49
C TYR A 3 2.51 -3.38 3.69
N ILE A 4 2.83 -2.15 4.11
CA ILE A 4 1.91 -1.04 4.03
C ILE A 4 2.42 -0.11 2.93
N GLN A 5 1.55 0.19 1.98
CA GLN A 5 1.80 1.22 0.97
C GLN A 5 0.96 2.45 1.31
N HIS A 6 1.64 3.53 1.61
CA HIS A 6 1.01 4.82 1.89
C HIS A 6 1.13 5.69 0.64
N TRP A 7 0.01 6.24 0.20
CA TRP A 7 0.01 7.14 -0.95
C TRP A 7 -0.47 8.52 -0.57
N LYS A 8 0.03 9.52 -1.29
CA LYS A 8 -0.47 10.90 -1.25
C LYS A 8 -0.63 11.40 -2.66
N PHE A 9 -1.72 12.12 -2.92
CA PHE A 9 -1.89 12.76 -4.20
C PHE A 9 -0.91 13.90 -4.38
N LYS A 10 -0.28 13.97 -5.55
CA LYS A 10 0.49 15.12 -5.96
C LYS A 10 -0.46 16.31 -6.15
N PRO A 11 -0.02 17.54 -5.83
CA PRO A 11 -0.87 18.72 -6.02
C PRO A 11 -1.43 18.80 -7.44
N GLY A 12 -2.74 19.01 -7.55
CA GLY A 12 -3.43 19.14 -8.83
C GLY A 12 -3.83 17.83 -9.51
N TYR A 13 -3.50 16.66 -8.93
CA TYR A 13 -3.76 15.37 -9.58
C TYR A 13 -4.90 14.56 -8.95
N HIS A 14 -5.60 15.11 -7.97
CA HIS A 14 -6.66 14.38 -7.29
C HIS A 14 -7.75 13.90 -8.24
N GLN A 15 -8.26 14.77 -9.10
CA GLN A 15 -9.34 14.40 -10.01
C GLN A 15 -8.93 13.29 -10.97
N LYS A 16 -7.78 13.41 -11.62
CA LYS A 16 -7.30 12.41 -12.59
C LYS A 16 -7.05 11.06 -11.90
N GLY A 17 -6.45 11.07 -10.73
CA GLY A 17 -6.21 9.84 -9.98
C GLY A 17 -7.51 9.19 -9.50
N ALA A 18 -8.46 9.98 -9.02
CA ALA A 18 -9.77 9.47 -8.62
C ALA A 18 -10.54 8.89 -9.80
N GLU A 19 -10.49 9.53 -10.96
CA GLU A 19 -11.12 9.00 -12.17
C GLU A 19 -10.53 7.65 -12.58
N LYS A 20 -9.21 7.52 -12.54
CA LYS A 20 -8.54 6.25 -12.84
C LYS A 20 -8.93 5.18 -11.83
N PHE A 21 -9.00 5.52 -10.55
CA PHE A 21 -9.42 4.59 -9.51
C PHE A 21 -10.85 4.09 -9.76
N LEU A 22 -11.77 4.98 -10.05
CA LEU A 22 -13.15 4.61 -10.35
C LEU A 22 -13.26 3.74 -11.60
N ALA A 23 -12.43 4.01 -12.60
CA ALA A 23 -12.45 3.27 -13.85
C ALA A 23 -11.84 1.87 -13.73
N THR A 24 -10.83 1.68 -12.89
CA THR A 24 -10.05 0.43 -12.84
C THR A 24 -10.21 -0.36 -11.55
N GLY A 25 -10.61 0.29 -10.45
CA GLY A 25 -10.60 -0.34 -9.12
C GLY A 25 -9.21 -0.50 -8.53
N ALA A 26 -8.17 -0.04 -9.22
CA ALA A 26 -6.78 -0.11 -8.81
C ALA A 26 -6.37 -1.50 -8.28
N PRO A 27 -6.51 -2.56 -9.09
CA PRO A 27 -6.16 -3.90 -8.66
C PRO A 27 -4.65 -4.10 -8.60
N TYR A 28 -4.20 -5.03 -7.73
CA TYR A 28 -2.83 -5.50 -7.72
C TYR A 28 -2.66 -6.69 -8.67
N ALA A 29 -1.50 -6.77 -9.31
CA ALA A 29 -1.07 -7.96 -10.01
C ALA A 29 0.07 -8.60 -9.21
N GLY A 30 -0.04 -9.89 -8.92
CA GLY A 30 1.01 -10.62 -8.20
C GLY A 30 1.08 -10.36 -6.69
N ALA A 31 0.05 -9.77 -6.12
CA ALA A 31 -0.03 -9.51 -4.68
C ALA A 31 -1.49 -9.58 -4.22
N GLU A 32 -1.68 -9.83 -2.93
CA GLU A 32 -3.00 -9.89 -2.32
C GLU A 32 -3.24 -8.62 -1.51
N MET A 33 -4.18 -7.81 -1.95
CA MET A 33 -4.60 -6.64 -1.18
C MET A 33 -5.52 -7.09 -0.05
N ILE A 34 -5.10 -6.83 1.19
CA ILE A 34 -5.89 -7.19 2.37
C ILE A 34 -6.88 -6.09 2.71
N GLY A 35 -6.47 -4.84 2.58
CA GLY A 35 -7.35 -3.70 2.81
C GLY A 35 -6.79 -2.42 2.24
N ARG A 36 -7.69 -1.52 1.84
CA ARG A 36 -7.34 -0.19 1.37
C ARG A 36 -8.19 0.82 2.12
N TYR A 37 -7.54 1.84 2.67
CA TYR A 37 -8.19 2.81 3.54
C TYR A 37 -7.85 4.22 3.08
N HIS A 38 -8.85 5.08 3.05
CA HIS A 38 -8.73 6.46 2.58
C HIS A 38 -8.89 7.43 3.74
N ALA A 39 -8.01 8.40 3.87
CA ALA A 39 -8.14 9.43 4.88
C ALA A 39 -9.31 10.36 4.55
N PRO A 40 -10.03 10.89 5.55
CA PRO A 40 -10.99 11.96 5.31
C PRO A 40 -10.30 13.12 4.62
N GLY A 41 -10.91 13.66 3.58
CA GLY A 41 -10.29 14.66 2.71
C GLY A 41 -9.80 14.07 1.40
N SER A 42 -9.70 12.74 1.30
CA SER A 42 -9.42 12.02 0.04
C SER A 42 -8.05 12.25 -0.59
N LEU A 43 -7.11 12.87 0.14
CA LEU A 43 -5.80 13.19 -0.43
C LEU A 43 -4.71 12.15 -0.15
N GLU A 44 -4.96 11.22 0.76
CA GLU A 44 -4.00 10.15 1.08
C GLU A 44 -4.70 8.90 1.60
N GLY A 45 -3.98 7.81 1.65
CA GLY A 45 -4.50 6.57 2.20
C GLY A 45 -3.42 5.51 2.36
N TRP A 46 -3.85 4.35 2.84
CA TRP A 46 -2.98 3.24 3.21
C TRP A 46 -3.54 1.94 2.66
N ILE A 47 -2.63 1.09 2.19
CA ILE A 47 -2.99 -0.25 1.71
C ILE A 47 -2.19 -1.26 2.50
N LEU A 48 -2.87 -2.25 3.08
CA LEU A 48 -2.22 -3.43 3.63
C LEU A 48 -2.23 -4.49 2.54
N VAL A 49 -1.05 -4.95 2.15
CA VAL A 49 -0.88 -5.87 1.04
C VAL A 49 0.12 -6.97 1.40
N LYS A 50 -0.17 -8.18 0.93
CA LYS A 50 0.71 -9.33 1.10
C LYS A 50 1.32 -9.69 -0.26
N ALA A 51 2.64 -9.80 -0.32
CA ALA A 51 3.34 -10.16 -1.53
C ALA A 51 4.54 -11.05 -1.22
N GLU A 52 4.78 -12.05 -2.07
CA GLU A 52 6.00 -12.86 -1.98
C GLU A 52 7.17 -12.11 -2.61
N ASP A 53 6.92 -11.41 -3.71
CA ASP A 53 7.92 -10.62 -4.41
C ASP A 53 7.55 -9.14 -4.33
N PRO A 54 8.41 -8.30 -3.72
CA PRO A 54 8.12 -6.86 -3.62
C PRO A 54 8.08 -6.14 -4.97
N LYS A 55 8.51 -6.78 -6.07
CA LYS A 55 8.35 -6.22 -7.42
C LYS A 55 6.90 -5.93 -7.76
N ALA A 56 5.95 -6.73 -7.22
CA ALA A 56 4.53 -6.48 -7.42
C ALA A 56 4.09 -5.13 -6.84
N LEU A 57 4.71 -4.71 -5.75
CA LEU A 57 4.43 -3.43 -5.10
C LEU A 57 5.03 -2.27 -5.87
N TYR A 58 6.24 -2.48 -6.40
CA TYR A 58 6.89 -1.51 -7.27
C TYR A 58 6.04 -1.27 -8.53
N GLU A 59 5.55 -2.35 -9.14
CA GLU A 59 4.72 -2.27 -10.33
C GLU A 59 3.44 -1.48 -10.07
N HIS A 60 2.75 -1.80 -8.97
CA HIS A 60 1.53 -1.08 -8.60
C HIS A 60 1.80 0.41 -8.37
N ALA A 61 2.85 0.73 -7.62
CA ALA A 61 3.22 2.12 -7.37
C ALA A 61 3.59 2.85 -8.67
N ALA A 62 4.31 2.18 -9.57
CA ALA A 62 4.69 2.75 -10.86
C ALA A 62 3.49 3.09 -11.74
N GLU A 63 2.47 2.24 -11.74
CA GLU A 63 1.23 2.49 -12.50
C GLU A 63 0.51 3.75 -12.06
N TRP A 64 0.74 4.20 -10.83
CA TRP A 64 0.09 5.36 -10.23
C TRP A 64 1.05 6.53 -9.96
N ALA A 65 2.32 6.38 -10.33
CA ALA A 65 3.35 7.36 -9.99
C ALA A 65 3.12 8.74 -10.59
N GLU A 66 2.36 8.84 -11.68
CA GLU A 66 2.00 10.13 -12.28
C GLU A 66 1.16 10.98 -11.32
N TYR A 67 0.29 10.33 -10.53
CA TYR A 67 -0.69 11.01 -9.69
C TYR A 67 -0.33 11.00 -8.20
N LEU A 68 0.44 10.01 -7.77
CA LEU A 68 0.64 9.72 -6.36
C LEU A 68 2.12 9.64 -5.99
N ASP A 69 2.43 10.12 -4.78
CA ASP A 69 3.69 9.81 -4.12
C ASP A 69 3.48 8.61 -3.22
N TRP A 70 4.46 7.71 -3.18
CA TRP A 70 4.36 6.44 -2.48
C TRP A 70 5.44 6.26 -1.42
N GLU A 71 5.04 5.63 -0.32
CA GLU A 71 5.95 5.09 0.68
C GLU A 71 5.55 3.65 0.94
N THR A 72 6.49 2.72 0.82
CA THR A 72 6.25 1.28 1.02
C THR A 72 7.09 0.79 2.16
N ILE A 73 6.46 0.18 3.17
CA ILE A 73 7.12 -0.27 4.39
C ILE A 73 6.80 -1.75 4.61
N PRO A 74 7.81 -2.61 4.83
CA PRO A 74 7.56 -3.96 5.29
C PRO A 74 7.05 -3.93 6.74
N VAL A 75 6.05 -4.75 7.02
CA VAL A 75 5.45 -4.85 8.35
C VAL A 75 5.28 -6.30 8.75
N PHE A 76 5.17 -6.55 10.05
CA PHE A 76 5.03 -7.88 10.59
C PHE A 76 3.76 -7.99 11.40
N THR A 77 3.10 -9.16 11.31
CA THR A 77 1.93 -9.46 12.11
C THR A 77 2.34 -9.76 13.55
N ASP A 78 1.36 -9.81 14.45
CA ASP A 78 1.60 -10.23 15.84
C ASP A 78 2.20 -11.64 15.90
N GLU A 79 1.75 -12.53 15.03
CA GLU A 79 2.24 -13.90 14.95
C GLU A 79 3.73 -13.95 14.58
N GLU A 80 4.19 -13.00 13.79
CA GLU A 80 5.59 -12.90 13.40
C GLU A 80 6.44 -12.17 14.45
N ALA A 81 5.91 -11.08 14.99
CA ALA A 81 6.63 -10.25 15.95
C ALA A 81 6.71 -10.87 17.34
N GLY A 82 5.65 -11.54 17.78
CA GLY A 82 5.58 -12.12 19.13
C GLY A 82 6.72 -13.06 19.48
N PRO A 83 7.03 -14.07 18.65
CA PRO A 83 8.15 -14.97 18.90
C PRO A 83 9.50 -14.28 19.01
N ILE A 84 9.71 -13.21 18.23
CA ILE A 84 10.94 -12.42 18.25
C ILE A 84 11.05 -11.67 19.58
N CYS A 85 9.97 -11.05 20.03
CA CYS A 85 9.93 -10.37 21.33
C CYS A 85 10.16 -11.35 22.48
N ALA A 86 9.53 -12.52 22.41
CA ALA A 86 9.73 -13.58 23.43
C ALA A 86 11.18 -14.06 23.48
N LYS A 87 11.83 -14.17 22.33
CA LYS A 87 13.24 -14.55 22.24
C LYS A 87 14.14 -13.51 22.92
N ILE A 88 13.81 -12.23 22.82
CA ILE A 88 14.60 -11.14 23.39
C ILE A 88 14.36 -10.99 24.90
N TYR A 89 13.12 -11.05 25.34
CA TYR A 89 12.72 -10.73 26.71
C TYR A 89 12.17 -11.91 27.52
N GLY A 90 11.88 -12.97 26.85
CA GLY A 90 11.35 -14.16 27.48
C GLY A 90 12.42 -15.15 27.86
#